data_69c5c2f591d5b323ba6e375f2e3b7d4d
#
_entry.id   69c5c2f591d5b323ba6e375f2e3b7d4d
#
_cell.length_a   1.000
_cell.length_b   1.000
_cell.length_c   1.000
_cell.angle_alpha   90.00
_cell.angle_beta   90.00
_cell.angle_gamma   90.00
#
_symmetry.space_group_name_H-M   'P 1'
#
loop_
_entity.id
_entity.type
_entity.pdbx_description
1 polymer ?
#
loop_
_entity_poly.entity_id
_entity_poly.type
_entity_poly.pdbx_seq_one_letter_code
_entity_poly.pdbx_strand_id
1 'polypeptide(L)'
;MLVRELNKQECHELLARLGYGRLACAHENQPYIVPVYFAYEADCLYGFATMGKKIEWMRANPRVCVEADEVRGHNEWNSVIVQGRYQEYPDNPEHAKLRQRAQTALEKRTLWWQTGFAAAQTRGKFDRDIPVFYCVHIEEISGHCASPDPVEASLKH
;
A
#
# COMPACT_ATOMS: atom_id res chain seq x y z
N MET A 1 19.20 -9.86 18.69
CA MET A 1 18.38 -9.54 17.46
C MET A 1 19.30 -9.48 16.25
N LEU A 2 19.00 -10.25 15.23
CA LEU A 2 19.70 -10.23 13.94
C LEU A 2 18.83 -9.51 12.90
N VAL A 3 19.39 -8.53 12.21
CA VAL A 3 18.72 -7.80 11.12
C VAL A 3 19.41 -8.13 9.82
N ARG A 4 18.62 -8.44 8.78
CA ARG A 4 19.12 -8.66 7.41
C ARG A 4 18.22 -8.01 6.38
N GLU A 5 18.77 -7.79 5.20
CA GLU A 5 17.98 -7.40 4.04
C GLU A 5 17.17 -8.57 3.50
N LEU A 6 15.98 -8.29 3.01
CA LEU A 6 15.16 -9.20 2.22
C LEU A 6 15.59 -9.14 0.76
N ASN A 7 15.67 -10.28 0.10
CA ASN A 7 15.82 -10.29 -1.36
C ASN A 7 14.51 -9.87 -2.07
N LYS A 8 14.57 -9.62 -3.37
CA LYS A 8 13.40 -9.14 -4.13
C LYS A 8 12.20 -10.08 -4.05
N GLN A 9 12.43 -11.38 -4.12
CA GLN A 9 11.35 -12.37 -4.05
C GLN A 9 10.67 -12.34 -2.67
N GLU A 10 11.44 -12.31 -1.59
CA GLU A 10 10.93 -12.18 -0.23
C GLU A 10 10.10 -10.90 -0.04
N CYS A 11 10.55 -9.78 -0.63
CA CYS A 11 9.80 -8.53 -0.62
C CYS A 11 8.45 -8.66 -1.34
N HIS A 12 8.43 -9.27 -2.53
CA HIS A 12 7.19 -9.50 -3.29
C HIS A 12 6.22 -10.43 -2.55
N GLU A 13 6.72 -11.50 -1.95
CA GLU A 13 5.93 -12.43 -1.13
C GLU A 13 5.33 -11.72 0.09
N LEU A 14 6.10 -10.84 0.73
CA LEU A 14 5.62 -10.03 1.85
C LEU A 14 4.49 -9.09 1.43
N LEU A 15 4.63 -8.36 0.33
CA LEU A 15 3.58 -7.49 -0.23
C LEU A 15 2.31 -8.27 -0.58
N ALA A 16 2.46 -9.44 -1.21
CA ALA A 16 1.32 -10.28 -1.58
C ALA A 16 0.50 -10.73 -0.37
N ARG A 17 1.15 -10.92 0.77
CA ARG A 17 0.54 -11.36 2.00
C ARG A 17 -0.08 -10.25 2.83
N LEU A 18 0.58 -9.09 2.93
CA LEU A 18 0.18 -8.04 3.88
C LEU A 18 -1.10 -7.30 3.45
N GLY A 19 -1.13 -6.65 2.31
CA GLY A 19 -2.30 -5.94 1.81
C GLY A 19 -2.72 -4.67 2.57
N TYR A 20 -1.95 -4.23 3.56
CA TYR A 20 -2.14 -3.00 4.32
C TYR A 20 -0.78 -2.35 4.58
N GLY A 21 -0.73 -1.03 4.51
CA GLY A 21 0.50 -0.28 4.71
C GLY A 21 0.27 1.22 4.82
N ARG A 22 1.32 1.98 4.60
CA ARG A 22 1.30 3.45 4.63
C ARG A 22 1.80 3.96 3.29
N LEU A 23 0.99 4.81 2.67
CA LEU A 23 1.35 5.49 1.43
C LEU A 23 1.82 6.90 1.77
N ALA A 24 3.02 7.23 1.33
CA ALA A 24 3.61 8.54 1.43
C ALA A 24 3.61 9.22 0.06
N CYS A 25 3.18 10.46 0.01
CA CYS A 25 3.27 11.34 -1.14
C CYS A 25 3.78 12.71 -0.72
N ALA A 26 4.16 13.54 -1.67
CA ALA A 26 4.67 14.86 -1.39
C ALA A 26 4.16 15.88 -2.42
N HIS A 27 3.89 17.07 -1.96
CA HIS A 27 3.55 18.22 -2.79
C HIS A 27 4.26 19.46 -2.26
N GLU A 28 4.96 20.20 -3.14
CA GLU A 28 5.72 21.39 -2.77
C GLU A 28 6.67 21.16 -1.57
N ASN A 29 7.40 20.04 -1.61
CA ASN A 29 8.31 19.58 -0.53
C ASN A 29 7.62 19.23 0.81
N GLN A 30 6.29 19.27 0.90
CA GLN A 30 5.58 18.81 2.08
C GLN A 30 5.29 17.32 1.97
N PRO A 31 5.84 16.47 2.83
CA PRO A 31 5.47 15.06 2.89
C PRO A 31 4.10 14.88 3.56
N TYR A 32 3.38 13.83 3.13
CA TYR A 32 2.10 13.42 3.68
C TYR A 32 2.00 11.90 3.65
N ILE A 33 1.58 11.30 4.75
CA ILE A 33 1.48 9.85 4.90
C ILE A 33 0.09 9.46 5.39
N VAL A 34 -0.47 8.39 4.83
CA VAL A 34 -1.78 7.86 5.20
C VAL A 34 -1.79 6.34 5.16
N PRO A 35 -2.57 5.67 6.03
CA PRO A 35 -2.81 4.25 5.92
C PRO A 35 -3.60 3.93 4.64
N VAL A 36 -3.26 2.81 3.99
CA VAL A 36 -3.94 2.33 2.78
C VAL A 36 -4.09 0.82 2.81
N TYR A 37 -5.18 0.33 2.24
CA TYR A 37 -5.29 -1.06 1.82
C TYR A 37 -4.90 -1.17 0.36
N PHE A 38 -4.25 -2.26 0.01
CA PHE A 38 -3.86 -2.52 -1.36
C PHE A 38 -3.97 -4.01 -1.72
N ALA A 39 -4.03 -4.28 -3.00
CA ALA A 39 -3.84 -5.62 -3.56
C ALA A 39 -2.60 -5.61 -4.45
N TYR A 40 -1.67 -6.51 -4.18
CA TYR A 40 -0.47 -6.67 -4.98
C TYR A 40 -0.69 -7.69 -6.09
N GLU A 41 -0.42 -7.31 -7.33
CA GLU A 41 -0.43 -8.19 -8.49
C GLU A 41 0.45 -7.61 -9.61
N ALA A 42 1.35 -8.41 -10.17
CA ALA A 42 2.14 -8.07 -11.34
C ALA A 42 2.84 -6.69 -11.26
N ASP A 43 3.63 -6.47 -10.22
CA ASP A 43 4.36 -5.23 -9.94
C ASP A 43 3.49 -3.97 -9.76
N CYS A 44 2.21 -4.17 -9.48
CA CYS A 44 1.23 -3.13 -9.15
C CYS A 44 0.71 -3.30 -7.73
N LEU A 45 0.65 -2.20 -7.00
CA LEU A 45 -0.17 -2.08 -5.80
C LEU A 45 -1.47 -1.38 -6.19
N TYR A 46 -2.54 -2.14 -6.36
CA TYR A 46 -3.86 -1.59 -6.65
C TYR A 46 -4.49 -1.02 -5.38
N GLY A 47 -5.03 0.18 -5.49
CA GLY A 47 -5.69 0.86 -4.42
C GLY A 47 -7.05 1.44 -4.83
N PHE A 48 -7.85 1.69 -3.82
CA PHE A 48 -9.16 2.33 -3.92
C PHE A 48 -9.23 3.46 -2.91
N ALA A 49 -9.74 4.60 -3.32
CA ALA A 49 -9.95 5.75 -2.47
C ALA A 49 -11.15 6.58 -2.94
N THR A 50 -11.58 7.50 -2.10
CA THR A 50 -12.44 8.61 -2.50
C THR A 50 -11.60 9.87 -2.70
N MET A 51 -12.14 10.86 -3.42
CA MET A 51 -11.45 12.13 -3.62
C MET A 51 -11.05 12.78 -2.30
N GLY A 52 -9.83 13.27 -2.25
CA GLY A 52 -9.26 13.94 -1.09
C GLY A 52 -7.81 14.34 -1.31
N LYS A 53 -7.18 14.88 -0.27
CA LYS A 53 -5.83 15.44 -0.30
C LYS A 53 -4.79 14.47 -0.92
N LYS A 54 -4.83 13.20 -0.55
CA LYS A 54 -3.94 12.16 -1.09
C LYS A 54 -4.02 12.09 -2.62
N ILE A 55 -5.23 12.01 -3.17
CA ILE A 55 -5.45 11.90 -4.62
C ILE A 55 -5.02 13.17 -5.33
N GLU A 56 -5.37 14.34 -4.81
CA GLU A 56 -4.97 15.63 -5.39
C GLU A 56 -3.44 15.77 -5.44
N TRP A 57 -2.75 15.38 -4.38
CA TRP A 57 -1.29 15.45 -4.31
C TRP A 57 -0.61 14.45 -5.23
N MET A 58 -1.12 13.22 -5.34
CA MET A 58 -0.59 12.22 -6.26
C MET A 58 -0.85 12.56 -7.73
N ARG A 59 -1.92 13.29 -8.05
CA ARG A 59 -2.14 13.84 -9.39
C ARG A 59 -1.10 14.91 -9.74
N ALA A 60 -0.76 15.77 -8.79
CA ALA A 60 0.25 16.81 -8.96
C ALA A 60 1.67 16.25 -8.98
N ASN A 61 1.96 15.25 -8.14
CA ASN A 61 3.24 14.56 -8.06
C ASN A 61 3.03 13.06 -7.94
N PRO A 62 3.19 12.29 -9.01
CA PRO A 62 2.92 10.86 -9.02
C PRO A 62 4.00 10.00 -8.35
N ARG A 63 5.10 10.59 -7.90
CA ARG A 63 6.14 9.86 -7.16
C ARG A 63 5.69 9.58 -5.74
N VAL A 64 5.59 8.31 -5.39
CA VAL A 64 5.07 7.86 -4.09
C VAL A 64 5.95 6.78 -3.49
N CYS A 65 5.77 6.58 -2.20
CA CYS A 65 6.38 5.48 -1.47
C CYS A 65 5.28 4.74 -0.70
N VAL A 66 5.35 3.42 -0.68
CA VAL A 66 4.48 2.59 0.15
C VAL A 66 5.34 1.73 1.05
N GLU A 67 5.07 1.81 2.33
CA GLU A 67 5.67 0.94 3.34
C GLU A 67 4.61 -0.02 3.85
N ALA A 68 4.99 -1.30 4.03
CA ALA A 68 4.17 -2.29 4.70
C ALA A 68 5.04 -3.16 5.61
N ASP A 69 4.51 -3.46 6.78
CA ASP A 69 5.23 -4.20 7.83
C ASP A 69 4.36 -5.23 8.54
N GLU A 70 5.00 -6.20 9.13
CA GLU A 70 4.43 -7.05 10.17
C GLU A 70 5.37 -7.08 11.37
N VAL A 71 4.84 -6.76 12.53
CA VAL A 71 5.57 -6.76 13.79
C VAL A 71 4.98 -7.83 14.69
N ARG A 72 5.76 -8.87 15.00
CA ARG A 72 5.38 -9.95 15.93
C ARG A 72 5.93 -9.71 17.34
N GLY A 73 7.00 -8.95 17.43
CA GLY A 73 7.65 -8.60 18.67
C GLY A 73 8.78 -7.58 18.48
N HIS A 74 9.39 -7.15 19.56
CA HIS A 74 10.47 -6.17 19.54
C HIS A 74 11.66 -6.58 18.65
N ASN A 75 11.97 -7.87 18.61
CA ASN A 75 13.07 -8.45 17.85
C ASN A 75 12.62 -9.40 16.73
N GLU A 76 11.36 -9.33 16.33
CA GLU A 76 10.78 -10.15 15.27
C GLU A 76 9.81 -9.33 14.42
N TRP A 77 10.27 -8.86 13.26
CA TRP A 77 9.49 -8.05 12.34
C TRP A 77 10.00 -8.19 10.91
N ASN A 78 9.14 -7.91 9.96
CA ASN A 78 9.48 -7.74 8.54
C ASN A 78 8.91 -6.42 8.05
N SER A 79 9.66 -5.71 7.21
CA SER A 79 9.19 -4.51 6.53
C SER A 79 9.61 -4.51 5.07
N VAL A 80 8.79 -3.90 4.24
CA VAL A 80 9.05 -3.70 2.81
C VAL A 80 8.71 -2.26 2.43
N ILE A 81 9.57 -1.67 1.62
CA ILE A 81 9.40 -0.32 1.09
C ILE A 81 9.35 -0.42 -0.43
N VAL A 82 8.32 0.16 -1.00
CA VAL A 82 8.14 0.33 -2.44
C VAL A 82 8.31 1.80 -2.76
N GLN A 83 9.19 2.12 -3.70
CA GLN A 83 9.20 3.40 -4.38
C GLN A 83 8.54 3.19 -5.74
N GLY A 84 7.59 4.04 -6.08
CA GLY A 84 6.79 3.80 -7.27
C GLY A 84 6.09 5.05 -7.79
N ARG A 85 5.27 4.81 -8.79
CA ARG A 85 4.57 5.85 -9.53
C ARG A 85 3.08 5.58 -9.52
N TYR A 86 2.32 6.58 -9.05
CA TYR A 86 0.86 6.60 -9.08
C TYR A 86 0.34 6.71 -10.51
N GLN A 87 -0.65 5.89 -10.83
CA GLN A 87 -1.47 5.99 -12.03
C GLN A 87 -2.93 5.79 -11.65
N GLU A 88 -3.75 6.76 -11.98
CA GLU A 88 -5.19 6.69 -11.80
C GLU A 88 -5.85 5.94 -12.97
N TYR A 89 -6.92 5.21 -12.66
CA TYR A 89 -7.77 4.54 -13.64
C TYR A 89 -9.16 5.18 -13.67
N PRO A 90 -9.33 6.28 -14.45
CA PRO A 90 -10.62 6.97 -14.58
C PRO A 90 -11.71 6.05 -15.13
N ASP A 91 -12.97 6.39 -14.83
CA ASP A 91 -14.14 5.68 -15.36
C ASP A 91 -14.43 6.13 -16.79
N ASN A 92 -13.66 5.61 -17.73
CA ASN A 92 -13.80 5.85 -19.16
C ASN A 92 -13.44 4.58 -19.96
N PRO A 93 -13.83 4.49 -21.25
CA PRO A 93 -13.57 3.30 -22.08
C PRO A 93 -12.09 2.94 -22.21
N GLU A 94 -11.20 3.92 -22.22
CA GLU A 94 -9.75 3.72 -22.36
C GLU A 94 -9.17 2.95 -21.16
N HIS A 95 -9.65 3.25 -19.96
CA HIS A 95 -9.16 2.64 -18.72
C HIS A 95 -10.04 1.48 -18.19
N ALA A 96 -11.10 1.14 -18.88
CA ALA A 96 -12.09 0.14 -18.40
C ALA A 96 -11.47 -1.20 -18.00
N LYS A 97 -10.53 -1.73 -18.80
CA LYS A 97 -9.87 -3.01 -18.51
C LYS A 97 -8.95 -2.92 -17.30
N LEU A 98 -8.17 -1.83 -17.18
CA LEU A 98 -7.26 -1.62 -16.05
C LEU A 98 -8.04 -1.40 -14.76
N ARG A 99 -9.13 -0.64 -14.82
CA ARG A 99 -10.05 -0.42 -13.71
C ARG A 99 -10.70 -1.72 -13.23
N GLN A 100 -11.18 -2.56 -14.15
CA GLN A 100 -11.73 -3.86 -13.83
C GLN A 100 -10.68 -4.79 -13.20
N ARG A 101 -9.46 -4.78 -13.70
CA ARG A 101 -8.35 -5.56 -13.13
C ARG A 101 -8.04 -5.14 -11.70
N ALA A 102 -7.97 -3.84 -11.44
CA ALA A 102 -7.77 -3.29 -10.09
C ALA A 102 -8.90 -3.70 -9.15
N GLN A 103 -10.15 -3.58 -9.60
CA GLN A 103 -11.32 -4.00 -8.82
C GLN A 103 -11.27 -5.49 -8.50
N THR A 104 -11.02 -6.35 -9.49
CA THR A 104 -10.94 -7.81 -9.29
C THR A 104 -9.82 -8.20 -8.31
N ALA A 105 -8.66 -7.54 -8.38
CA ALA A 105 -7.56 -7.78 -7.46
C ALA A 105 -7.93 -7.37 -6.02
N LEU A 106 -8.59 -6.24 -5.86
CA LEU A 106 -9.04 -5.73 -4.56
C LEU A 106 -10.17 -6.58 -3.96
N GLU A 107 -11.11 -7.07 -4.76
CA GLU A 107 -12.23 -7.92 -4.31
C GLU A 107 -11.77 -9.24 -3.69
N LYS A 108 -10.57 -9.71 -4.01
CA LYS A 108 -9.95 -10.86 -3.35
C LYS A 108 -9.56 -10.57 -1.90
N ARG A 109 -9.56 -9.30 -1.48
CA ARG A 109 -9.26 -8.86 -0.12
C ARG A 109 -10.55 -8.65 0.66
N THR A 110 -10.59 -9.19 1.89
CA THR A 110 -11.73 -8.99 2.78
C THR A 110 -11.89 -7.51 3.11
N LEU A 111 -13.11 -6.97 2.91
CA LEU A 111 -13.49 -5.61 3.33
C LEU A 111 -12.69 -4.47 2.70
N TRP A 112 -12.15 -4.67 1.52
CA TRP A 112 -11.32 -3.69 0.81
C TRP A 112 -12.00 -2.31 0.58
N TRP A 113 -13.33 -2.29 0.53
CA TRP A 113 -14.13 -1.06 0.30
C TRP A 113 -14.45 -0.29 1.58
N GLN A 114 -14.39 -0.92 2.74
CA GLN A 114 -14.90 -0.33 3.99
C GLN A 114 -14.19 0.97 4.37
N THR A 115 -12.91 1.08 4.14
CA THR A 115 -12.15 2.30 4.49
C THR A 115 -12.49 3.49 3.61
N GLY A 116 -12.75 3.26 2.31
CA GLY A 116 -13.19 4.32 1.39
C GLY A 116 -14.59 4.83 1.74
N PHE A 117 -15.53 3.92 1.92
CA PHE A 117 -16.93 4.26 2.24
C PHE A 117 -17.10 4.76 3.68
N ALA A 118 -16.40 4.21 4.67
CA ALA A 118 -16.46 4.69 6.06
C ALA A 118 -15.95 6.12 6.18
N ALA A 119 -14.87 6.47 5.47
CA ALA A 119 -14.37 7.85 5.42
C ALA A 119 -15.36 8.81 4.75
N ALA A 120 -16.11 8.34 3.76
CA ALA A 120 -17.15 9.11 3.06
C ALA A 120 -18.38 9.35 3.94
N GLN A 121 -18.87 8.34 4.62
CA GLN A 121 -20.02 8.43 5.53
C GLN A 121 -19.76 9.39 6.68
N THR A 122 -18.54 9.42 7.22
CA THR A 122 -18.16 10.30 8.34
C THR A 122 -18.15 11.78 7.94
N ARG A 123 -17.97 12.10 6.67
CA ARG A 123 -17.86 13.50 6.18
C ARG A 123 -19.19 14.11 5.73
N GLY A 124 -20.28 13.35 5.68
CA GLY A 124 -21.62 13.87 5.32
C GLY A 124 -21.74 14.53 3.95
N LYS A 125 -20.84 14.24 3.01
CA LYS A 125 -20.79 14.83 1.68
C LYS A 125 -20.89 13.74 0.60
N PHE A 126 -22.10 13.31 0.31
CA PHE A 126 -22.41 12.31 -0.71
C PHE A 126 -22.01 12.69 -2.15
N ASP A 127 -21.76 13.97 -2.42
CA ASP A 127 -21.53 14.49 -3.77
C ASP A 127 -20.03 14.45 -4.23
N ARG A 128 -19.12 14.02 -3.35
CA ARG A 128 -17.68 13.87 -3.66
C ARG A 128 -17.17 12.43 -3.61
N ASP A 129 -18.05 11.45 -3.45
CA ASP A 129 -17.69 10.06 -3.27
C ASP A 129 -17.53 9.31 -4.59
N ILE A 130 -16.90 9.95 -5.58
CA ILE A 130 -16.49 9.27 -6.79
C ILE A 130 -15.36 8.31 -6.43
N PRO A 131 -15.57 6.99 -6.62
CA PRO A 131 -14.52 6.03 -6.35
C PRO A 131 -13.34 6.22 -7.30
N VAL A 132 -12.15 6.32 -6.75
CA VAL A 132 -10.89 6.43 -7.48
C VAL A 132 -10.15 5.11 -7.37
N PHE A 133 -10.01 4.40 -8.48
CA PHE A 133 -9.12 3.25 -8.60
C PHE A 133 -7.77 3.70 -9.12
N TYR A 134 -6.71 3.16 -8.55
CA TYR A 134 -5.35 3.50 -8.96
C TYR A 134 -4.40 2.31 -8.82
N CYS A 135 -3.26 2.42 -9.45
CA CYS A 135 -2.10 1.56 -9.24
C CYS A 135 -0.90 2.41 -8.79
N VAL A 136 -0.13 1.89 -7.87
CA VAL A 136 1.26 2.29 -7.67
C VAL A 136 2.14 1.28 -8.41
N HIS A 137 2.71 1.68 -9.53
CA HIS A 137 3.69 0.88 -10.27
C HIS A 137 4.99 0.83 -9.48
N ILE A 138 5.47 -0.38 -9.20
CA ILE A 138 6.71 -0.59 -8.43
C ILE A 138 7.90 -0.31 -9.34
N GLU A 139 8.71 0.68 -8.98
CA GLU A 139 9.98 0.99 -9.65
C GLU A 139 11.17 0.42 -8.88
N GLU A 140 11.13 0.52 -7.54
CA GLU A 140 12.13 -0.06 -6.64
C GLU A 140 11.45 -0.72 -5.45
N ILE A 141 12.03 -1.82 -4.98
CA ILE A 141 11.57 -2.54 -3.80
C ILE A 141 12.76 -2.93 -2.94
N SER A 142 12.63 -2.71 -1.65
CA SER A 142 13.61 -3.11 -0.64
C SER A 142 12.89 -3.55 0.64
N GLY A 143 13.55 -4.34 1.45
CA GLY A 143 12.97 -4.79 2.71
C GLY A 143 14.01 -5.28 3.68
N HIS A 144 13.61 -5.33 4.93
CA HIS A 144 14.42 -5.84 6.03
C HIS A 144 13.58 -6.77 6.91
N CYS A 145 14.24 -7.68 7.56
CA CYS A 145 13.64 -8.48 8.62
C CYS A 145 14.54 -8.52 9.85
N ALA A 146 13.93 -8.63 11.00
CA ALA A 146 14.58 -8.95 12.24
C ALA A 146 14.12 -10.30 12.77
N SER A 147 15.05 -11.04 13.32
CA SER A 147 14.79 -12.31 14.03
C SER A 147 15.50 -12.32 15.39
N PRO A 148 14.96 -13.06 16.37
CA PRO A 148 15.67 -13.28 17.64
C PRO A 148 17.04 -13.90 17.41
N ASP A 149 18.03 -13.49 18.20
CA ASP A 149 19.32 -14.15 18.22
C ASP A 149 19.13 -15.58 18.75
N PRO A 150 19.71 -16.62 18.12
CA PRO A 150 19.63 -17.99 18.62
C PRO A 150 20.04 -18.14 20.10
N VAL A 151 20.97 -17.30 20.57
CA VAL A 151 21.41 -17.31 21.99
C VAL A 151 20.30 -16.73 22.88
N GLU A 152 19.57 -15.71 22.48
CA GLU A 152 18.45 -15.14 23.25
C GLU A 152 17.23 -16.08 23.29
N ALA A 153 17.02 -16.87 22.24
CA ALA A 153 15.93 -17.85 22.17
C ALA A 153 16.13 -19.01 23.17
N SER A 154 17.39 -19.37 23.45
CA SER A 154 17.74 -20.46 24.39
C SER A 154 17.62 -20.06 25.86
N LEU A 155 17.51 -18.77 26.18
CA LEU A 155 17.42 -18.27 27.55
C LEU A 155 15.98 -18.12 28.08
N LYS A 156 14.97 -18.41 27.25
CA LYS A 156 13.53 -18.27 27.60
C LYS A 156 12.86 -19.62 27.95
N HIS A 157 13.63 -20.66 28.18
CA HIS A 157 13.12 -21.99 28.64
C HIS A 157 13.65 -22.35 29.99
#